data_522c879efed4d3b986059bfec71c51df
#
_entry.id   522c879efed4d3b986059bfec71c51df
#
_cell.length_a   1.000
_cell.length_b   1.000
_cell.length_c   1.000
_cell.angle_alpha   90.00
_cell.angle_beta   90.00
_cell.angle_gamma   90.00
#
_symmetry.space_group_name_H-M   'P 1'
#
loop_
_entity.id
_entity.type
_entity.pdbx_description
1 polymer ?
#
loop_
_entity_poly.entity_id
_entity_poly.type
_entity_poly.pdbx_seq_one_letter_code
_entity_poly.pdbx_strand_id
1 'polypeptide(L)'
;MNSRRSFLKKASLAALASLAIPEIVSSSTAEASGKRIKIQDNNVILFQGDSITDAGRDRNKNLPNDGSTLGYGYAFLTASQLLMQHAEKKLQIFNKGISGNKVFQLADRWDTDCLAIKPDILSIHIGVNDFWHTLTNGYTGTIDTYKSDYHKLLDRTKQALPNIKLVICEPFAVLGVKAVDEKWYPTFDFFRQAAKDIANEYNATFVPFQTAFNKAIEHTPGNYWTGDGVHPSIPGAALMAKTWLEAIK
;
A
#
# COMPACT_ATOMS: atom_id res chain seq x y z
N MET A 1 16.57 55.88 36.35
CA MET A 1 16.84 55.53 34.95
C MET A 1 17.63 54.22 34.94
N ASN A 2 16.97 53.10 35.01
CA ASN A 2 17.62 51.79 34.96
C ASN A 2 17.16 51.03 33.73
N SER A 3 18.15 50.72 32.97
CA SER A 3 18.24 50.33 31.60
C SER A 3 17.49 49.02 31.25
N ARG A 4 16.66 49.12 30.20
CA ARG A 4 16.01 48.04 29.49
C ARG A 4 16.99 47.04 28.83
N ARG A 5 18.29 47.11 29.11
CA ARG A 5 19.35 46.29 28.50
C ARG A 5 19.74 45.04 29.29
N SER A 6 19.24 44.84 30.50
CA SER A 6 19.60 43.62 31.27
C SER A 6 18.59 42.50 31.17
N PHE A 7 17.45 42.71 30.52
CA PHE A 7 16.44 41.66 30.33
C PHE A 7 16.73 40.73 29.14
N LEU A 8 17.54 41.19 28.21
CA LEU A 8 17.84 40.46 26.96
C LEU A 8 19.04 39.49 27.06
N LYS A 9 19.69 39.37 28.20
CA LYS A 9 20.83 38.46 28.40
C LYS A 9 20.52 37.17 29.18
N LYS A 10 19.26 36.94 29.57
CA LYS A 10 18.85 35.69 30.27
C LYS A 10 17.80 34.88 29.54
N ALA A 11 17.52 35.15 28.26
CA ALA A 11 16.55 34.44 27.44
C ALA A 11 17.20 33.59 26.33
N SER A 12 18.40 33.10 26.53
CA SER A 12 19.10 32.26 25.53
C SER A 12 19.66 31.00 26.15
N LEU A 13 18.82 30.25 26.81
CA LEU A 13 18.94 28.79 26.99
C LEU A 13 17.52 28.20 27.27
N ALA A 14 16.54 28.58 26.47
CA ALA A 14 15.40 27.69 26.29
C ALA A 14 15.90 26.61 25.35
N ALA A 15 16.23 25.44 25.92
CA ALA A 15 16.45 24.22 25.19
C ALA A 15 15.33 24.08 24.17
N LEU A 16 15.67 24.05 22.88
CA LEU A 16 14.91 23.36 21.87
C LEU A 16 14.87 21.90 22.35
N ALA A 17 13.90 21.58 23.19
CA ALA A 17 13.38 20.24 23.26
C ALA A 17 12.84 19.99 21.86
N SER A 18 13.71 19.49 20.99
CA SER A 18 13.27 18.75 19.82
C SER A 18 12.24 17.78 20.37
N LEU A 19 10.97 17.99 20.04
CA LEU A 19 9.97 16.96 20.10
C LEU A 19 10.51 15.87 19.19
N ALA A 20 11.33 14.99 19.76
CA ALA A 20 11.63 13.71 19.18
C ALA A 20 10.26 13.04 19.08
N ILE A 21 9.62 13.17 17.92
CA ILE A 21 8.62 12.19 17.51
C ILE A 21 9.37 10.88 17.69
N PRO A 22 8.92 9.99 18.59
CA PRO A 22 9.60 8.71 18.72
C PRO A 22 9.70 8.15 17.31
N GLU A 23 10.89 7.77 16.89
CA GLU A 23 11.10 7.04 15.65
C GLU A 23 10.48 5.64 15.82
N ILE A 24 9.17 5.61 15.98
CA ILE A 24 8.37 4.39 16.16
C ILE A 24 8.50 3.49 14.92
N VAL A 25 9.10 4.00 13.84
CA VAL A 25 9.19 3.28 12.56
C VAL A 25 10.57 3.45 11.88
N SER A 26 11.64 3.71 12.60
CA SER A 26 12.97 3.68 12.01
C SER A 26 13.62 2.33 12.25
N SER A 27 13.29 1.41 11.44
CA SER A 27 14.01 0.21 10.97
C SER A 27 13.06 -0.95 10.71
N SER A 28 12.09 -0.78 9.84
CA SER A 28 11.53 -1.94 9.16
C SER A 28 12.48 -2.36 8.02
N THR A 29 13.66 -2.86 8.36
CA THR A 29 14.36 -3.77 7.47
C THR A 29 13.64 -5.13 7.51
N ALA A 30 12.32 -5.13 7.24
CA ALA A 30 11.69 -6.29 6.68
C ALA A 30 12.32 -6.40 5.29
N GLU A 31 13.03 -7.49 5.03
CA GLU A 31 13.71 -7.73 3.76
C GLU A 31 12.73 -7.51 2.62
N ALA A 32 12.78 -6.33 2.02
CA ALA A 32 12.17 -6.09 0.73
C ALA A 32 12.91 -7.02 -0.24
N SER A 33 12.36 -8.20 -0.49
CA SER A 33 12.91 -9.09 -1.51
C SER A 33 12.52 -8.50 -2.85
N GLY A 34 13.50 -8.11 -3.66
CA GLY A 34 13.26 -7.57 -4.99
C GLY A 34 14.25 -6.46 -5.36
N LYS A 35 14.33 -6.16 -6.64
CA LYS A 35 15.18 -5.07 -7.14
C LYS A 35 14.57 -3.72 -6.79
N ARG A 36 15.40 -2.80 -6.31
CA ARG A 36 15.03 -1.38 -6.15
C ARG A 36 14.47 -0.83 -7.45
N ILE A 37 13.36 -0.11 -7.38
CA ILE A 37 12.72 0.50 -8.54
C ILE A 37 13.19 1.94 -8.67
N LYS A 38 14.01 2.21 -9.69
CA LYS A 38 14.39 3.59 -10.02
C LYS A 38 13.22 4.28 -10.73
N ILE A 39 12.69 5.34 -10.12
CA ILE A 39 11.70 6.22 -10.75
C ILE A 39 12.36 7.02 -11.87
N GLN A 40 11.79 6.95 -13.06
CA GLN A 40 12.28 7.60 -14.28
C GLN A 40 11.33 8.70 -14.74
N ASP A 41 11.80 9.57 -15.64
CA ASP A 41 10.99 10.63 -16.24
C ASP A 41 9.80 10.02 -17.01
N ASN A 42 8.65 10.65 -16.87
CA ASN A 42 7.38 10.27 -17.48
C ASN A 42 6.86 8.88 -17.09
N ASN A 43 7.38 8.26 -16.03
CA ASN A 43 6.85 6.96 -15.60
C ASN A 43 5.34 7.03 -15.32
N VAL A 44 4.64 6.03 -15.81
CA VAL A 44 3.26 5.74 -15.49
C VAL A 44 3.22 4.72 -14.35
N ILE A 45 2.63 5.10 -13.23
CA ILE A 45 2.50 4.27 -12.02
C ILE A 45 1.03 3.95 -11.81
N LEU A 46 0.70 2.67 -11.69
CA LEU A 46 -0.67 2.22 -11.50
C LEU A 46 -0.81 1.45 -10.18
N PHE A 47 -1.75 1.87 -9.36
CA PHE A 47 -2.21 1.14 -8.18
C PHE A 47 -3.46 0.34 -8.53
N GLN A 48 -3.41 -0.98 -8.31
CA GLN A 48 -4.51 -1.92 -8.46
C GLN A 48 -4.80 -2.62 -7.13
N GLY A 49 -6.05 -3.01 -6.94
CA GLY A 49 -6.46 -3.71 -5.73
C GLY A 49 -7.96 -3.62 -5.46
N ASP A 50 -8.28 -3.82 -4.20
CA ASP A 50 -9.64 -3.84 -3.65
C ASP A 50 -10.04 -2.49 -2.98
N SER A 51 -10.89 -2.56 -1.93
CA SER A 51 -11.37 -1.40 -1.17
C SER A 51 -10.25 -0.59 -0.49
N ILE A 52 -9.17 -1.24 -0.09
CA ILE A 52 -8.04 -0.59 0.57
C ILE A 52 -7.30 0.32 -0.42
N THR A 53 -7.23 -0.10 -1.68
CA THR A 53 -6.64 0.70 -2.76
C THR A 53 -7.63 1.72 -3.33
N ASP A 54 -8.91 1.33 -3.51
CA ASP A 54 -10.00 2.20 -3.97
C ASP A 54 -10.14 3.45 -3.10
N ALA A 55 -10.30 3.23 -1.80
CA ALA A 55 -10.38 4.29 -0.79
C ALA A 55 -11.25 5.48 -1.21
N GLY A 56 -12.43 5.20 -1.77
CA GLY A 56 -13.42 6.22 -2.13
C GLY A 56 -13.05 7.07 -3.35
N ARG A 57 -12.22 6.55 -4.25
CA ARG A 57 -11.94 7.23 -5.51
C ARG A 57 -13.19 7.40 -6.38
N ASP A 58 -13.24 8.46 -7.16
CA ASP A 58 -14.26 8.66 -8.21
C ASP A 58 -13.96 7.72 -9.40
N ARG A 59 -14.76 6.65 -9.52
CA ARG A 59 -14.58 5.61 -10.55
C ARG A 59 -15.07 6.06 -11.94
N ASN A 60 -15.83 7.16 -12.02
CA ASN A 60 -16.35 7.68 -13.28
C ASN A 60 -15.31 8.51 -14.04
N LYS A 61 -14.20 8.83 -13.39
CA LYS A 61 -13.09 9.58 -13.99
C LYS A 61 -11.86 8.69 -14.18
N ASN A 62 -11.08 9.01 -15.18
CA ASN A 62 -9.81 8.32 -15.48
C ASN A 62 -8.68 9.34 -15.69
N LEU A 63 -8.39 10.13 -14.65
CA LEU A 63 -7.38 11.18 -14.68
C LEU A 63 -6.18 10.78 -13.81
N PRO A 64 -4.93 10.89 -14.30
CA PRO A 64 -3.76 10.75 -13.46
C PRO A 64 -3.60 11.96 -12.54
N ASN A 65 -2.98 11.75 -11.38
CA ASN A 65 -2.58 12.79 -10.44
C ASN A 65 -3.73 13.67 -9.92
N ASP A 66 -4.97 13.19 -10.02
CA ASP A 66 -6.15 13.91 -9.54
C ASP A 66 -6.61 13.35 -8.19
N GLY A 67 -6.84 14.23 -7.22
CA GLY A 67 -7.20 13.82 -5.86
C GLY A 67 -8.50 13.02 -5.79
N SER A 68 -9.48 13.32 -6.66
CA SER A 68 -10.73 12.57 -6.68
C SER A 68 -10.56 11.16 -7.26
N THR A 69 -9.65 10.96 -8.22
CA THR A 69 -9.41 9.64 -8.83
C THR A 69 -8.38 8.80 -8.06
N LEU A 70 -7.56 9.43 -7.22
CA LEU A 70 -6.62 8.73 -6.34
C LEU A 70 -7.25 8.27 -5.02
N GLY A 71 -8.41 8.83 -4.64
CA GLY A 71 -9.09 8.55 -3.37
C GLY A 71 -8.40 9.23 -2.18
N TYR A 72 -8.58 8.66 -0.97
CA TYR A 72 -8.02 9.22 0.27
C TYR A 72 -7.17 8.22 1.07
N GLY A 73 -6.81 7.09 0.45
CA GLY A 73 -6.04 6.00 1.07
C GLY A 73 -4.53 6.08 0.82
N TYR A 74 -3.87 4.95 1.03
CA TYR A 74 -2.42 4.85 0.88
C TYR A 74 -1.93 5.20 -0.53
N ALA A 75 -2.68 4.87 -1.57
CA ALA A 75 -2.32 5.18 -2.95
C ALA A 75 -2.23 6.70 -3.19
N PHE A 76 -3.19 7.46 -2.67
CA PHE A 76 -3.16 8.93 -2.70
C PHE A 76 -1.95 9.50 -1.94
N LEU A 77 -1.70 9.01 -0.72
CA LEU A 77 -0.58 9.49 0.10
C LEU A 77 0.77 9.15 -0.54
N THR A 78 0.90 7.97 -1.14
CA THR A 78 2.08 7.57 -1.90
C THR A 78 2.28 8.45 -3.13
N ALA A 79 1.21 8.69 -3.90
CA ALA A 79 1.24 9.56 -5.07
C ALA A 79 1.66 10.99 -4.69
N SER A 80 1.10 11.54 -3.60
CA SER A 80 1.45 12.87 -3.10
C SER A 80 2.95 13.00 -2.81
N GLN A 81 3.54 11.99 -2.16
CA GLN A 81 4.97 11.98 -1.85
C GLN A 81 5.83 11.83 -3.11
N LEU A 82 5.46 10.94 -4.03
CA LEU A 82 6.21 10.74 -5.29
C LEU A 82 6.19 12.00 -6.16
N LEU A 83 5.03 12.64 -6.30
CA LEU A 83 4.89 13.88 -7.08
C LEU A 83 5.67 15.03 -6.46
N MET A 84 5.71 15.14 -5.13
CA MET A 84 6.51 16.15 -4.44
C MET A 84 8.01 15.89 -4.59
N GLN A 85 8.46 14.64 -4.40
CA GLN A 85 9.88 14.26 -4.42
C GLN A 85 10.47 14.24 -5.82
N HIS A 86 9.64 14.11 -6.86
CA HIS A 86 10.03 13.94 -8.26
C HIS A 86 9.26 14.88 -9.19
N ALA A 87 9.06 16.13 -8.74
CA ALA A 87 8.26 17.12 -9.48
C ALA A 87 8.76 17.35 -10.93
N GLU A 88 10.07 17.20 -11.15
CA GLU A 88 10.71 17.34 -12.45
C GLU A 88 10.42 16.18 -13.40
N LYS A 89 10.01 15.00 -12.89
CA LYS A 89 9.89 13.76 -13.67
C LYS A 89 8.56 13.59 -14.41
N LYS A 90 7.60 14.48 -14.21
CA LYS A 90 6.29 14.44 -14.89
C LYS A 90 5.58 13.09 -14.79
N LEU A 91 5.57 12.52 -13.58
CA LEU A 91 4.94 11.22 -13.32
C LEU A 91 3.44 11.26 -13.59
N GLN A 92 2.89 10.14 -14.06
CA GLN A 92 1.45 9.92 -14.18
C GLN A 92 1.05 8.78 -13.24
N ILE A 93 0.24 9.07 -12.24
CA ILE A 93 -0.13 8.09 -11.20
C ILE A 93 -1.64 7.87 -11.23
N PHE A 94 -2.03 6.61 -11.38
CA PHE A 94 -3.42 6.16 -11.44
C PHE A 94 -3.77 5.26 -10.26
N ASN A 95 -5.00 5.34 -9.79
CA ASN A 95 -5.61 4.37 -8.89
C ASN A 95 -6.80 3.71 -9.59
N LYS A 96 -6.77 2.38 -9.68
CA LYS A 96 -7.81 1.54 -10.27
C LYS A 96 -8.32 0.47 -9.29
N GLY A 97 -8.15 0.68 -7.98
CA GLY A 97 -8.77 -0.15 -6.96
C GLY A 97 -10.29 -0.18 -7.09
N ILE A 98 -10.94 -1.31 -6.82
CA ILE A 98 -12.40 -1.45 -6.73
C ILE A 98 -12.74 -2.26 -5.49
N SER A 99 -13.55 -1.68 -4.61
CA SER A 99 -13.99 -2.31 -3.36
C SER A 99 -14.58 -3.69 -3.57
N GLY A 100 -14.20 -4.65 -2.74
CA GLY A 100 -14.68 -6.02 -2.76
C GLY A 100 -13.98 -6.95 -3.76
N ASN A 101 -13.11 -6.41 -4.64
CA ASN A 101 -12.45 -7.22 -5.65
C ASN A 101 -11.55 -8.31 -5.07
N LYS A 102 -11.52 -9.42 -5.77
CA LYS A 102 -10.63 -10.57 -5.68
C LYS A 102 -9.76 -10.62 -6.94
N VAL A 103 -8.76 -11.50 -6.98
CA VAL A 103 -7.84 -11.58 -8.12
C VAL A 103 -8.56 -11.79 -9.45
N PHE A 104 -9.51 -12.73 -9.53
CA PHE A 104 -10.26 -12.98 -10.77
C PHE A 104 -11.03 -11.73 -11.24
N GLN A 105 -11.55 -10.92 -10.31
CA GLN A 105 -12.26 -9.67 -10.66
C GLN A 105 -11.31 -8.56 -11.14
N LEU A 106 -10.03 -8.57 -10.74
CA LEU A 106 -9.01 -7.76 -11.42
C LEU A 106 -8.84 -8.23 -12.86
N ALA A 107 -8.77 -9.55 -13.10
CA ALA A 107 -8.60 -10.13 -14.43
C ALA A 107 -9.73 -9.77 -15.38
N ASP A 108 -10.99 -9.72 -14.92
CA ASP A 108 -12.17 -9.35 -15.72
C ASP A 108 -12.10 -7.94 -16.32
N ARG A 109 -11.41 -7.01 -15.67
CA ARG A 109 -11.28 -5.61 -16.08
C ARG A 109 -9.87 -5.21 -16.49
N TRP A 110 -8.97 -6.19 -16.64
CA TRP A 110 -7.54 -5.94 -16.79
C TRP A 110 -7.16 -5.19 -18.06
N ASP A 111 -7.85 -5.43 -19.17
CA ASP A 111 -7.58 -4.76 -20.44
C ASP A 111 -7.76 -3.24 -20.34
N THR A 112 -8.85 -2.80 -19.73
CA THR A 112 -9.17 -1.37 -19.60
C THR A 112 -8.42 -0.69 -18.47
N ASP A 113 -8.29 -1.40 -17.33
CA ASP A 113 -7.82 -0.83 -16.08
C ASP A 113 -6.32 -1.04 -15.83
N CYS A 114 -5.63 -1.79 -16.71
CA CYS A 114 -4.19 -1.99 -16.65
C CYS A 114 -3.54 -1.91 -18.03
N LEU A 115 -3.88 -2.81 -18.97
CA LEU A 115 -3.14 -2.93 -20.22
C LEU A 115 -3.29 -1.70 -21.12
N ALA A 116 -4.47 -1.08 -21.16
CA ALA A 116 -4.70 0.16 -21.91
C ALA A 116 -3.95 1.37 -21.32
N ILE A 117 -3.68 1.37 -20.01
CA ILE A 117 -2.92 2.43 -19.32
C ILE A 117 -1.42 2.30 -19.60
N LYS A 118 -0.94 1.07 -19.88
CA LYS A 118 0.47 0.75 -20.14
C LYS A 118 1.42 1.24 -19.03
N PRO A 119 1.23 0.83 -17.78
CA PRO A 119 2.08 1.30 -16.69
C PRO A 119 3.51 0.79 -16.82
N ASP A 120 4.48 1.63 -16.42
CA ASP A 120 5.88 1.25 -16.22
C ASP A 120 6.07 0.54 -14.88
N ILE A 121 5.26 0.96 -13.88
CA ILE A 121 5.28 0.40 -12.53
C ILE A 121 3.84 0.06 -12.15
N LEU A 122 3.61 -1.22 -11.84
CA LEU A 122 2.31 -1.74 -11.44
C LEU A 122 2.38 -2.22 -9.98
N SER A 123 1.63 -1.57 -9.11
CA SER A 123 1.45 -1.96 -7.72
C SER A 123 0.13 -2.70 -7.55
N ILE A 124 0.16 -3.92 -7.02
CA ILE A 124 -1.04 -4.74 -6.79
C ILE A 124 -1.14 -5.06 -5.29
N HIS A 125 -2.23 -4.64 -4.67
CA HIS A 125 -2.61 -5.01 -3.31
C HIS A 125 -3.95 -5.73 -3.34
N ILE A 126 -3.94 -7.06 -3.24
CA ILE A 126 -5.10 -7.93 -3.39
C ILE A 126 -4.92 -9.21 -2.56
N GLY A 127 -6.01 -9.84 -2.15
CA GLY A 127 -5.99 -11.14 -1.47
C GLY A 127 -6.81 -11.18 -0.18
N VAL A 128 -7.08 -10.02 0.43
CA VAL A 128 -7.89 -10.00 1.66
C VAL A 128 -9.31 -10.49 1.40
N ASN A 129 -9.94 -10.10 0.28
CA ASN A 129 -11.28 -10.55 -0.07
C ASN A 129 -11.32 -11.96 -0.66
N ASP A 130 -10.21 -12.43 -1.22
CA ASP A 130 -10.07 -13.83 -1.65
C ASP A 130 -10.21 -14.79 -0.45
N PHE A 131 -9.80 -14.34 0.73
CA PHE A 131 -10.02 -15.06 1.97
C PHE A 131 -11.30 -14.62 2.69
N TRP A 132 -11.45 -13.32 3.01
CA TRP A 132 -12.54 -12.83 3.87
C TRP A 132 -13.93 -13.20 3.35
N HIS A 133 -14.13 -13.13 2.04
CA HIS A 133 -15.42 -13.48 1.45
C HIS A 133 -15.74 -14.98 1.51
N THR A 134 -14.78 -15.84 1.83
CA THR A 134 -15.08 -17.25 2.16
C THR A 134 -15.80 -17.35 3.51
N LEU A 135 -15.52 -16.44 4.44
CA LEU A 135 -16.13 -16.41 5.76
C LEU A 135 -17.50 -15.70 5.77
N THR A 136 -17.71 -14.74 4.86
CA THR A 136 -18.84 -13.79 4.97
C THR A 136 -19.79 -13.79 3.78
N ASN A 137 -19.32 -14.07 2.56
CA ASN A 137 -20.08 -13.87 1.33
C ASN A 137 -20.27 -15.14 0.51
N GLY A 138 -20.00 -16.31 1.09
CA GLY A 138 -20.17 -17.60 0.41
C GLY A 138 -19.23 -17.82 -0.80
N TYR A 139 -18.11 -17.08 -0.86
CA TYR A 139 -17.10 -17.34 -1.88
C TYR A 139 -16.40 -18.67 -1.59
N THR A 140 -16.24 -19.51 -2.62
CA THR A 140 -15.70 -20.86 -2.51
C THR A 140 -14.27 -21.02 -3.03
N GLY A 141 -13.62 -19.90 -3.37
CA GLY A 141 -12.21 -19.93 -3.81
C GLY A 141 -11.29 -20.36 -2.68
N THR A 142 -10.24 -21.08 -3.05
CA THR A 142 -9.21 -21.59 -2.16
C THR A 142 -7.90 -20.83 -2.33
N ILE A 143 -6.90 -21.16 -1.52
CA ILE A 143 -5.55 -20.66 -1.72
C ILE A 143 -4.97 -21.03 -3.10
N ASP A 144 -5.32 -22.21 -3.62
CA ASP A 144 -4.88 -22.63 -4.96
C ASP A 144 -5.59 -21.82 -6.05
N THR A 145 -6.87 -21.48 -5.87
CA THR A 145 -7.59 -20.55 -6.74
C THR A 145 -6.90 -19.20 -6.77
N TYR A 146 -6.58 -18.62 -5.59
CA TYR A 146 -5.87 -17.35 -5.46
C TYR A 146 -4.54 -17.37 -6.21
N LYS A 147 -3.70 -18.39 -5.98
CA LYS A 147 -2.41 -18.54 -6.65
C LYS A 147 -2.57 -18.67 -8.17
N SER A 148 -3.44 -19.58 -8.63
CA SER A 148 -3.68 -19.82 -10.05
C SER A 148 -4.14 -18.56 -10.78
N ASP A 149 -5.08 -17.82 -10.20
CA ASP A 149 -5.61 -16.61 -10.81
C ASP A 149 -4.58 -15.48 -10.82
N TYR A 150 -3.76 -15.40 -9.77
CA TYR A 150 -2.70 -14.39 -9.70
C TYR A 150 -1.60 -14.67 -10.74
N HIS A 151 -1.19 -15.93 -10.91
CA HIS A 151 -0.23 -16.31 -11.95
C HIS A 151 -0.76 -15.98 -13.33
N LYS A 152 -1.99 -16.37 -13.67
CA LYS A 152 -2.62 -16.04 -14.96
C LYS A 152 -2.63 -14.52 -15.22
N LEU A 153 -2.95 -13.74 -14.18
CA LEU A 153 -2.99 -12.27 -14.27
C LEU A 153 -1.60 -11.70 -14.59
N LEU A 154 -0.57 -12.16 -13.88
CA LEU A 154 0.80 -11.68 -14.04
C LEU A 154 1.44 -12.17 -15.34
N ASP A 155 1.19 -13.41 -15.76
CA ASP A 155 1.65 -13.94 -17.04
C ASP A 155 1.10 -13.12 -18.20
N ARG A 156 -0.22 -12.86 -18.20
CA ARG A 156 -0.88 -11.99 -19.18
C ARG A 156 -0.25 -10.59 -19.17
N THR A 157 0.04 -10.05 -17.97
CA THR A 157 0.65 -8.73 -17.81
C THR A 157 2.05 -8.70 -18.40
N LYS A 158 2.89 -9.68 -18.08
CA LYS A 158 4.27 -9.78 -18.59
C LYS A 158 4.32 -10.02 -20.09
N GLN A 159 3.36 -10.79 -20.63
CA GLN A 159 3.24 -11.00 -22.08
C GLN A 159 2.91 -9.69 -22.80
N ALA A 160 2.00 -8.89 -22.29
CA ALA A 160 1.59 -7.62 -22.90
C ALA A 160 2.58 -6.47 -22.64
N LEU A 161 3.21 -6.47 -21.45
CA LEU A 161 4.09 -5.41 -20.95
C LEU A 161 5.42 -6.02 -20.43
N PRO A 162 6.31 -6.51 -21.29
CA PRO A 162 7.48 -7.31 -20.87
C PRO A 162 8.46 -6.55 -19.95
N ASN A 163 8.51 -5.23 -20.04
CA ASN A 163 9.42 -4.39 -19.26
C ASN A 163 8.79 -3.83 -17.97
N ILE A 164 7.53 -4.20 -17.66
CA ILE A 164 6.81 -3.70 -16.49
C ILE A 164 7.55 -4.07 -15.19
N LYS A 165 7.64 -3.13 -14.28
CA LYS A 165 8.14 -3.34 -12.93
C LYS A 165 6.96 -3.63 -12.02
N LEU A 166 7.00 -4.76 -11.35
CA LEU A 166 5.93 -5.22 -10.48
C LEU A 166 6.24 -4.88 -9.01
N VAL A 167 5.23 -4.41 -8.31
CA VAL A 167 5.20 -4.23 -6.87
C VAL A 167 4.02 -5.02 -6.33
N ILE A 168 4.30 -6.11 -5.64
CA ILE A 168 3.30 -6.97 -4.99
C ILE A 168 3.21 -6.59 -3.52
N CYS A 169 2.05 -6.13 -3.10
CA CYS A 169 1.82 -5.75 -1.72
C CYS A 169 1.19 -6.91 -0.95
N GLU A 170 1.73 -7.17 0.24
CA GLU A 170 1.22 -8.21 1.14
C GLU A 170 -0.22 -7.89 1.55
N PRO A 171 -1.21 -8.81 1.35
CA PRO A 171 -2.50 -8.66 1.99
C PRO A 171 -2.33 -8.71 3.51
N PHE A 172 -3.08 -7.90 4.26
CA PHE A 172 -2.95 -7.82 5.70
C PHE A 172 -4.32 -7.84 6.41
N ALA A 173 -4.30 -8.23 7.68
CA ALA A 173 -5.43 -8.12 8.59
C ALA A 173 -4.92 -7.95 10.03
N VAL A 174 -5.56 -7.08 10.80
CA VAL A 174 -5.17 -6.79 12.19
C VAL A 174 -6.07 -7.54 13.15
N LEU A 175 -5.54 -8.62 13.73
CA LEU A 175 -6.25 -9.49 14.67
C LEU A 175 -6.78 -8.70 15.89
N GLY A 176 -7.98 -9.08 16.34
CA GLY A 176 -8.63 -8.49 17.51
C GLY A 176 -9.34 -7.17 17.25
N VAL A 177 -9.50 -6.76 15.98
CA VAL A 177 -10.25 -5.57 15.58
C VAL A 177 -11.49 -5.98 14.78
N LYS A 178 -12.65 -5.80 15.36
CA LYS A 178 -14.01 -5.99 14.81
C LYS A 178 -14.20 -7.21 13.88
N ALA A 179 -13.86 -7.08 12.58
CA ALA A 179 -14.10 -8.12 11.58
C ALA A 179 -13.02 -9.21 11.57
N VAL A 180 -11.87 -8.97 12.21
CA VAL A 180 -10.73 -9.89 12.21
C VAL A 180 -10.60 -10.56 13.56
N ASP A 181 -11.09 -11.77 13.64
CA ASP A 181 -11.02 -12.65 14.78
C ASP A 181 -10.08 -13.86 14.54
N GLU A 182 -10.03 -14.76 15.50
CA GLU A 182 -9.17 -15.95 15.42
C GLU A 182 -9.53 -16.93 14.28
N LYS A 183 -10.72 -16.82 13.67
CA LYS A 183 -11.12 -17.65 12.53
C LYS A 183 -10.33 -17.29 11.25
N TRP A 184 -9.70 -16.14 11.24
CA TRP A 184 -8.83 -15.74 10.13
C TRP A 184 -7.55 -16.55 10.10
N TYR A 185 -7.05 -16.97 11.25
CA TYR A 185 -5.73 -17.57 11.40
C TYR A 185 -5.79 -19.05 11.75
N PRO A 186 -4.86 -19.88 11.27
CA PRO A 186 -3.69 -19.51 10.44
C PRO A 186 -3.98 -19.40 8.93
N THR A 187 -5.23 -19.60 8.48
CA THR A 187 -5.55 -19.74 7.06
C THR A 187 -5.18 -18.50 6.24
N PHE A 188 -5.39 -17.30 6.77
CA PHE A 188 -5.03 -16.06 6.07
C PHE A 188 -3.53 -15.92 5.86
N ASP A 189 -2.70 -16.50 6.71
CA ASP A 189 -1.25 -16.50 6.55
C ASP A 189 -0.79 -17.20 5.26
N PHE A 190 -1.55 -18.20 4.77
CA PHE A 190 -1.24 -18.83 3.49
C PHE A 190 -1.41 -17.87 2.31
N PHE A 191 -2.39 -16.96 2.36
CA PHE A 191 -2.58 -15.93 1.33
C PHE A 191 -1.44 -14.90 1.35
N ARG A 192 -0.99 -14.52 2.54
CA ARG A 192 0.16 -13.63 2.74
C ARG A 192 1.44 -14.26 2.18
N GLN A 193 1.69 -15.53 2.55
CA GLN A 193 2.86 -16.25 2.07
C GLN A 193 2.81 -16.44 0.55
N ALA A 194 1.65 -16.78 -0.01
CA ALA A 194 1.48 -16.91 -1.45
C ALA A 194 1.78 -15.59 -2.20
N ALA A 195 1.36 -14.44 -1.68
CA ALA A 195 1.71 -13.15 -2.27
C ALA A 195 3.22 -12.90 -2.26
N LYS A 196 3.92 -13.30 -1.20
CA LYS A 196 5.38 -13.20 -1.10
C LYS A 196 6.09 -14.14 -2.08
N ASP A 197 5.62 -15.38 -2.20
CA ASP A 197 6.18 -16.37 -3.11
C ASP A 197 6.01 -15.92 -4.58
N ILE A 198 4.81 -15.45 -4.94
CA ILE A 198 4.52 -14.85 -6.24
C ILE A 198 5.42 -13.64 -6.52
N ALA A 199 5.63 -12.76 -5.55
CA ALA A 199 6.56 -11.64 -5.73
C ALA A 199 7.97 -12.11 -6.07
N ASN A 200 8.47 -13.15 -5.39
CA ASN A 200 9.77 -13.73 -5.66
C ASN A 200 9.85 -14.37 -7.06
N GLU A 201 8.85 -15.15 -7.44
CA GLU A 201 8.79 -15.84 -8.74
C GLU A 201 8.79 -14.86 -9.93
N TYR A 202 8.07 -13.75 -9.80
CA TYR A 202 8.02 -12.71 -10.83
C TYR A 202 9.12 -11.64 -10.69
N ASN A 203 10.07 -11.81 -9.76
CA ASN A 203 11.11 -10.83 -9.46
C ASN A 203 10.53 -9.42 -9.21
N ALA A 204 9.39 -9.39 -8.52
CA ALA A 204 8.69 -8.18 -8.10
C ALA A 204 9.24 -7.61 -6.79
N THR A 205 9.10 -6.31 -6.59
CA THR A 205 9.32 -5.72 -5.26
C THR A 205 8.17 -6.13 -4.34
N PHE A 206 8.49 -6.73 -3.20
CA PHE A 206 7.48 -7.08 -2.19
C PHE A 206 7.32 -5.98 -1.14
N VAL A 207 6.07 -5.59 -0.85
CA VAL A 207 5.76 -4.60 0.19
C VAL A 207 5.14 -5.29 1.39
N PRO A 208 5.84 -5.41 2.53
CA PRO A 208 5.44 -6.22 3.68
C PRO A 208 4.46 -5.49 4.62
N PHE A 209 3.23 -5.25 4.19
CA PHE A 209 2.25 -4.47 4.96
C PHE A 209 1.90 -5.11 6.30
N GLN A 210 1.70 -6.44 6.36
CA GLN A 210 1.40 -7.09 7.64
C GLN A 210 2.52 -6.90 8.66
N THR A 211 3.77 -7.01 8.21
CA THR A 211 4.92 -6.78 9.10
C THR A 211 4.92 -5.34 9.64
N ALA A 212 4.57 -4.37 8.80
CA ALA A 212 4.48 -2.98 9.23
C ALA A 212 3.37 -2.79 10.28
N PHE A 213 2.18 -3.38 10.06
CA PHE A 213 1.09 -3.33 11.04
C PHE A 213 1.44 -4.08 12.33
N ASN A 214 2.06 -5.26 12.24
CA ASN A 214 2.48 -6.01 13.43
C ASN A 214 3.42 -5.19 14.33
N LYS A 215 4.38 -4.47 13.75
CA LYS A 215 5.25 -3.56 14.52
C LYS A 215 4.49 -2.36 15.08
N ALA A 216 3.56 -1.81 14.35
CA ALA A 216 2.78 -0.65 14.77
C ALA A 216 1.88 -0.97 15.98
N ILE A 217 1.29 -2.16 16.02
CA ILE A 217 0.41 -2.58 17.13
C ILE A 217 1.16 -2.88 18.43
N GLU A 218 2.48 -3.06 18.39
CA GLU A 218 3.31 -3.16 19.61
C GLU A 218 3.28 -1.86 20.44
N HIS A 219 2.99 -0.73 19.80
CA HIS A 219 3.02 0.60 20.41
C HIS A 219 1.64 1.22 20.61
N THR A 220 0.67 0.86 19.74
CA THR A 220 -0.65 1.49 19.74
C THR A 220 -1.71 0.45 19.29
N PRO A 221 -2.86 0.36 19.97
CA PRO A 221 -3.88 -0.66 19.69
C PRO A 221 -4.29 -0.72 18.22
N GLY A 222 -4.63 -1.93 17.74
CA GLY A 222 -4.95 -2.20 16.33
C GLY A 222 -6.07 -1.32 15.75
N ASN A 223 -7.06 -0.93 16.58
CA ASN A 223 -8.17 -0.07 16.18
C ASN A 223 -7.76 1.39 15.91
N TYR A 224 -6.57 1.80 16.30
CA TYR A 224 -5.97 3.07 15.87
C TYR A 224 -5.54 3.02 14.41
N TRP A 225 -5.05 1.87 13.95
CA TRP A 225 -4.48 1.68 12.62
C TRP A 225 -5.51 1.26 11.58
N THR A 226 -6.57 0.54 12.01
CA THR A 226 -7.62 0.04 11.12
C THR A 226 -8.98 0.23 11.77
N GLY A 227 -10.01 0.57 10.97
CA GLY A 227 -11.37 0.77 11.49
C GLY A 227 -12.08 -0.53 11.88
N ASP A 228 -11.74 -1.63 11.21
CA ASP A 228 -12.39 -2.93 11.33
C ASP A 228 -11.43 -4.13 11.29
N GLY A 229 -10.13 -3.88 11.27
CA GLY A 229 -9.09 -4.88 11.13
C GLY A 229 -8.59 -5.06 9.69
N VAL A 230 -9.33 -4.55 8.70
CA VAL A 230 -9.01 -4.66 7.27
C VAL A 230 -8.77 -3.27 6.63
N HIS A 231 -9.68 -2.33 6.87
CA HIS A 231 -9.61 -1.01 6.23
C HIS A 231 -8.77 -0.04 7.06
N PRO A 232 -7.68 0.51 6.50
CA PRO A 232 -6.81 1.43 7.20
C PRO A 232 -7.53 2.71 7.63
N SER A 233 -7.23 3.17 8.83
CA SER A 233 -7.51 4.53 9.27
C SER A 233 -6.56 5.52 8.58
N ILE A 234 -6.69 6.83 8.85
CA ILE A 234 -5.73 7.83 8.35
C ILE A 234 -4.27 7.46 8.70
N PRO A 235 -3.92 7.19 9.98
CA PRO A 235 -2.56 6.76 10.31
C PRO A 235 -2.18 5.40 9.71
N GLY A 236 -3.12 4.46 9.57
CA GLY A 236 -2.87 3.19 8.87
C GLY A 236 -2.57 3.38 7.39
N ALA A 237 -3.29 4.24 6.69
CA ALA A 237 -2.99 4.58 5.30
C ALA A 237 -1.62 5.27 5.15
N ALA A 238 -1.26 6.14 6.10
CA ALA A 238 0.06 6.78 6.13
C ALA A 238 1.19 5.76 6.39
N LEU A 239 0.97 4.79 7.27
CA LEU A 239 1.90 3.68 7.51
C LEU A 239 2.11 2.86 6.24
N MET A 240 1.03 2.51 5.53
CA MET A 240 1.10 1.78 4.25
C MET A 240 1.87 2.58 3.20
N ALA A 241 1.57 3.88 3.04
CA ALA A 241 2.27 4.74 2.08
C ALA A 241 3.78 4.81 2.37
N LYS A 242 4.16 4.98 3.65
CA LYS A 242 5.55 4.95 4.09
C LYS A 242 6.22 3.62 3.73
N THR A 243 5.59 2.49 4.09
CA THR A 243 6.12 1.14 3.84
C THR A 243 6.31 0.89 2.33
N TRP A 244 5.37 1.32 1.51
CA TRP A 244 5.46 1.20 0.05
C TRP A 244 6.64 2.01 -0.51
N LEU A 245 6.78 3.28 -0.08
CA LEU A 245 7.88 4.15 -0.53
C LEU A 245 9.26 3.64 -0.10
N GLU A 246 9.36 3.01 1.06
CA GLU A 246 10.60 2.40 1.55
C GLU A 246 10.95 1.13 0.76
N ALA A 247 9.96 0.33 0.37
CA ALA A 247 10.18 -0.91 -0.37
C ALA A 247 10.71 -0.69 -1.79
N ILE A 248 10.40 0.43 -2.44
CA ILE A 248 10.87 0.71 -3.81
C ILE A 248 12.24 1.41 -3.88
N LYS A 249 12.72 1.94 -2.74
CA LYS A 249 14.05 2.59 -2.65
C LYS A 249 15.14 1.55 -2.65
#